data_3492f20d9a63d11045c02b0b41c60bf2
#
_entry.id   3492f20d9a63d11045c02b0b41c60bf2
#
_cell.length_a   1.000
_cell.length_b   1.000
_cell.length_c   1.000
_cell.angle_alpha   90.00
_cell.angle_beta   90.00
_cell.angle_gamma   90.00
#
_symmetry.space_group_name_H-M   'P 1'
#
loop_
_entity.id
_entity.type
_entity.pdbx_description
1 polymer ?
#
loop_
_entity_poly.entity_id
_entity_poly.type
_entity_poly.pdbx_seq_one_letter_code
_entity_poly.pdbx_strand_id
1 'polypeptide(L)'
;MKASKRKANTGMVYYLKKFWGANFLAILPALAACALQTGTSLMMIQMFQRIIERDLRGFGFWILMMAGAWFLLLGVNSLQEFFQGRAVRSMNNAVRRDMAATLLQKNHREFHELDTGEYLSWFTNDINQIESLAWKPFYQCVDSAAIIVFSAAALLTLHWSLLGAALVTAAVMLFVPQLFNQRMEKLGGICVQEQAAATSKLKDLLAGYDVLRFFGREQRFSQGADMTSDQIEKPRFRLTYVKGFVSAGIGCINILCQMLVNVLIGVLSIQGVILQGSLMGGGNLCGSLSNGLGRMAQLLLSISSSKPYFEKITVRAGDAQPPAGSGLEQVNRAIAVENLSFQYGKKPILQDLSLQFQKGGKYALTGPSGCGKSTLLKLLLGWLPDYGGVIRFDGRDARDFTPEQLQQQMSYIEQNVFLFNATIRDNITLGGTFTDAQMEKALRDSALAGDLASMPDGLDTAVGEEGGSLSGGQKQRVAIARALIHDRSILLVDEGTSALDQKNADIVEKSLLANPELTLILVSHHLTPERKEQFTQVYDLQPVTPAPAISMS
;
A
#
# COMPACT_ATOMS: atom_id res chain seq x y z
N MET A 1 11.97 25.03 17.42
CA MET A 1 12.69 25.19 16.10
C MET A 1 12.16 24.13 15.15
N LYS A 2 11.39 24.53 14.11
CA LYS A 2 10.81 23.59 13.14
C LYS A 2 11.94 23.05 12.25
N ALA A 3 12.37 21.82 12.50
CA ALA A 3 13.22 21.09 11.56
C ALA A 3 12.43 20.87 10.26
N SER A 4 12.84 21.54 9.19
CA SER A 4 12.34 21.35 7.83
C SER A 4 12.55 19.88 7.44
N LYS A 5 11.50 19.06 7.54
CA LYS A 5 11.49 17.70 6.99
C LYS A 5 11.63 17.83 5.46
N ARG A 6 12.84 17.70 4.92
CA ARG A 6 13.03 17.48 3.48
C ARG A 6 12.37 16.15 3.14
N LYS A 7 11.12 16.21 2.65
CA LYS A 7 10.52 15.07 1.96
C LYS A 7 11.41 14.76 0.77
N ALA A 8 12.13 13.65 0.80
CA ALA A 8 12.77 13.14 -0.40
C ALA A 8 11.66 12.86 -1.41
N ASN A 9 11.79 13.42 -2.60
CA ASN A 9 10.80 13.27 -3.67
C ASN A 9 10.86 11.82 -4.19
N THR A 10 10.08 10.93 -3.59
CA THR A 10 9.97 9.50 -3.93
C THR A 10 9.07 9.25 -5.13
N GLY A 11 9.05 10.19 -6.07
CA GLY A 11 8.30 10.04 -7.31
C GLY A 11 8.90 8.99 -8.26
N MET A 12 8.18 8.71 -9.34
CA MET A 12 8.56 7.77 -10.39
C MET A 12 10.05 7.90 -10.82
N VAL A 13 10.54 9.13 -11.01
CA VAL A 13 11.91 9.40 -11.47
C VAL A 13 12.98 8.87 -10.51
N TYR A 14 12.71 8.85 -9.21
CA TYR A 14 13.63 8.28 -8.22
C TYR A 14 13.88 6.79 -8.49
N TYR A 15 12.83 6.00 -8.69
CA TYR A 15 12.96 4.57 -8.95
C TYR A 15 13.56 4.26 -10.32
N LEU A 16 13.23 5.05 -11.35
CA LEU A 16 13.86 4.92 -12.67
C LEU A 16 15.37 5.14 -12.60
N LYS A 17 15.82 6.15 -11.85
CA LYS A 17 17.25 6.42 -11.63
C LYS A 17 17.92 5.35 -10.76
N LYS A 18 17.26 4.88 -9.71
CA LYS A 18 17.77 3.82 -8.82
C LYS A 18 18.04 2.53 -9.58
N PHE A 19 17.22 2.20 -10.58
CA PHE A 19 17.33 1.00 -11.40
C PHE A 19 17.72 1.29 -12.87
N TRP A 20 18.51 2.36 -13.09
CA TRP A 20 18.86 2.84 -14.43
C TRP A 20 19.45 1.74 -15.32
N GLY A 21 20.30 0.82 -14.80
CA GLY A 21 20.91 -0.25 -15.57
C GLY A 21 19.88 -1.27 -16.07
N ALA A 22 18.89 -1.65 -15.23
CA ALA A 22 17.82 -2.55 -15.64
C ALA A 22 16.89 -1.88 -16.67
N ASN A 23 16.59 -0.59 -16.49
CA ASN A 23 15.78 0.18 -17.44
C ASN A 23 16.52 0.37 -18.78
N PHE A 24 17.82 0.61 -18.78
CA PHE A 24 18.62 0.72 -19.98
C PHE A 24 18.62 -0.58 -20.78
N LEU A 25 18.80 -1.73 -20.13
CA LEU A 25 18.70 -3.05 -20.77
C LEU A 25 17.31 -3.32 -21.36
N ALA A 26 16.24 -2.76 -20.77
CA ALA A 26 14.89 -2.89 -21.30
C ALA A 26 14.63 -1.96 -22.50
N ILE A 27 15.30 -0.80 -22.55
CA ILE A 27 15.16 0.20 -23.62
C ILE A 27 15.89 -0.23 -24.90
N LEU A 28 17.02 -0.92 -24.81
CA LEU A 28 17.80 -1.33 -26.00
C LEU A 28 17.00 -2.18 -26.98
N PRO A 29 16.33 -3.29 -26.57
CA PRO A 29 15.48 -4.07 -27.45
C PRO A 29 14.30 -3.26 -28.01
N ALA A 30 13.72 -2.33 -27.21
CA ALA A 30 12.66 -1.45 -27.66
C ALA A 30 13.08 -0.58 -28.84
N LEU A 31 14.26 0.05 -28.76
CA LEU A 31 14.83 0.82 -29.86
C LEU A 31 15.10 -0.04 -31.09
N ALA A 32 15.65 -1.25 -30.91
CA ALA A 32 15.87 -2.18 -32.00
C ALA A 32 14.56 -2.63 -32.68
N ALA A 33 13.51 -2.92 -31.89
CA ALA A 33 12.19 -3.26 -32.41
C ALA A 33 11.58 -2.13 -33.23
N CYS A 34 11.65 -0.87 -32.75
CA CYS A 34 11.15 0.30 -33.47
C CYS A 34 11.94 0.55 -34.77
N ALA A 35 13.25 0.36 -34.76
CA ALA A 35 14.09 0.47 -35.96
C ALA A 35 13.74 -0.60 -37.00
N LEU A 36 13.59 -1.87 -36.57
CA LEU A 36 13.16 -2.97 -37.43
C LEU A 36 11.76 -2.73 -38.01
N GLN A 37 10.82 -2.27 -37.20
CA GLN A 37 9.46 -1.95 -37.64
C GLN A 37 9.45 -0.85 -38.70
N THR A 38 10.23 0.21 -38.51
CA THR A 38 10.40 1.26 -39.52
C THR A 38 11.08 0.72 -40.77
N GLY A 39 12.09 -0.14 -40.60
CA GLY A 39 12.78 -0.83 -41.71
C GLY A 39 11.84 -1.69 -42.55
N THR A 40 10.87 -2.40 -41.95
CA THR A 40 9.90 -3.20 -42.72
C THR A 40 9.01 -2.31 -43.59
N SER A 41 8.67 -1.07 -43.17
CA SER A 41 7.95 -0.13 -44.00
C SER A 41 8.78 0.34 -45.21
N LEU A 42 10.10 0.54 -45.04
CA LEU A 42 11.01 0.86 -46.16
C LEU A 42 11.19 -0.34 -47.09
N MET A 43 11.31 -1.57 -46.57
CA MET A 43 11.36 -2.78 -47.37
C MET A 43 10.08 -2.97 -48.20
N MET A 44 8.94 -2.62 -47.64
CA MET A 44 7.66 -2.65 -48.33
C MET A 44 7.63 -1.71 -49.54
N ILE A 45 8.25 -0.54 -49.49
CA ILE A 45 8.42 0.37 -50.63
C ILE A 45 9.19 -0.33 -51.75
N GLN A 46 10.31 -0.94 -51.43
CA GLN A 46 11.14 -1.63 -52.41
C GLN A 46 10.45 -2.86 -53.02
N MET A 47 9.76 -3.62 -52.20
CA MET A 47 8.99 -4.78 -52.64
C MET A 47 7.91 -4.38 -53.67
N PHE A 48 7.12 -3.34 -53.40
CA PHE A 48 6.10 -2.86 -54.33
C PHE A 48 6.70 -2.26 -55.59
N GLN A 49 7.85 -1.55 -55.48
CA GLN A 49 8.58 -1.02 -56.62
C GLN A 49 8.97 -2.14 -57.61
N ARG A 50 9.46 -3.33 -57.10
CA ARG A 50 9.80 -4.49 -57.94
C ARG A 50 8.58 -5.12 -58.62
N ILE A 51 7.41 -5.07 -58.02
CA ILE A 51 6.17 -5.48 -58.70
C ILE A 51 5.89 -4.60 -59.91
N ILE A 52 6.03 -3.28 -59.77
CA ILE A 52 5.80 -2.31 -60.84
C ILE A 52 6.80 -2.51 -61.96
N GLU A 53 8.05 -2.77 -61.63
CA GLU A 53 9.14 -3.05 -62.60
C GLU A 53 9.04 -4.48 -63.21
N ARG A 54 8.10 -5.33 -62.77
CA ARG A 54 7.93 -6.73 -63.16
C ARG A 54 9.16 -7.59 -62.88
N ASP A 55 9.98 -7.24 -61.88
CA ASP A 55 11.15 -7.97 -61.44
C ASP A 55 10.77 -9.04 -60.40
N LEU A 56 10.49 -10.25 -60.85
CA LEU A 56 10.08 -11.36 -59.98
C LEU A 56 11.20 -11.78 -58.99
N ARG A 57 12.46 -11.70 -59.44
CA ARG A 57 13.61 -12.09 -58.57
C ARG A 57 13.82 -11.06 -57.45
N GLY A 58 13.79 -9.78 -57.77
CA GLY A 58 13.88 -8.71 -56.77
C GLY A 58 12.69 -8.73 -55.82
N PHE A 59 11.48 -8.99 -56.31
CA PHE A 59 10.31 -9.16 -55.46
C PHE A 59 10.49 -10.32 -54.46
N GLY A 60 10.91 -11.49 -54.92
CA GLY A 60 11.16 -12.64 -54.04
C GLY A 60 12.23 -12.37 -53.00
N PHE A 61 13.31 -11.65 -53.35
CA PHE A 61 14.34 -11.22 -52.41
C PHE A 61 13.75 -10.35 -51.26
N TRP A 62 12.97 -9.30 -51.60
CA TRP A 62 12.39 -8.40 -50.58
C TRP A 62 11.34 -9.06 -49.71
N ILE A 63 10.58 -10.05 -50.23
CA ILE A 63 9.66 -10.86 -49.40
C ILE A 63 10.45 -11.66 -48.37
N LEU A 64 11.53 -12.35 -48.78
CA LEU A 64 12.34 -13.12 -47.85
C LEU A 64 13.01 -12.23 -46.79
N MET A 65 13.52 -11.08 -47.19
CA MET A 65 14.10 -10.11 -46.27
C MET A 65 13.06 -9.59 -45.28
N MET A 66 11.83 -9.29 -45.74
CA MET A 66 10.73 -8.83 -44.87
C MET A 66 10.29 -9.94 -43.92
N ALA A 67 10.17 -11.18 -44.39
CA ALA A 67 9.85 -12.32 -43.54
C ALA A 67 10.91 -12.51 -42.43
N GLY A 68 12.21 -12.48 -42.80
CA GLY A 68 13.31 -12.54 -41.84
C GLY A 68 13.25 -11.39 -40.81
N ALA A 69 12.96 -10.16 -41.24
CA ALA A 69 12.80 -9.00 -40.34
C ALA A 69 11.63 -9.19 -39.36
N TRP A 70 10.50 -9.76 -39.80
CA TRP A 70 9.36 -10.06 -38.93
C TRP A 70 9.69 -11.14 -37.87
N PHE A 71 10.39 -12.24 -38.28
CA PHE A 71 10.83 -13.23 -37.30
C PHE A 71 11.83 -12.65 -36.30
N LEU A 72 12.77 -11.82 -36.77
CA LEU A 72 13.70 -11.13 -35.88
C LEU A 72 12.95 -10.18 -34.92
N LEU A 73 11.94 -9.44 -35.41
CA LEU A 73 11.11 -8.53 -34.61
C LEU A 73 10.38 -9.30 -33.49
N LEU A 74 9.83 -10.49 -33.75
CA LEU A 74 9.21 -11.33 -32.73
C LEU A 74 10.21 -11.70 -31.63
N GLY A 75 11.43 -12.09 -31.99
CA GLY A 75 12.49 -12.39 -31.02
C GLY A 75 12.89 -11.17 -30.18
N VAL A 76 13.04 -10.01 -30.82
CA VAL A 76 13.40 -8.76 -30.15
C VAL A 76 12.28 -8.29 -29.20
N ASN A 77 11.01 -8.40 -29.62
CA ASN A 77 9.87 -8.07 -28.76
C ASN A 77 9.80 -8.99 -27.53
N SER A 78 10.02 -10.29 -27.69
CA SER A 78 10.07 -11.22 -26.55
C SER A 78 11.20 -10.86 -25.58
N LEU A 79 12.36 -10.46 -26.10
CA LEU A 79 13.49 -10.00 -25.30
C LEU A 79 13.17 -8.67 -24.57
N GLN A 80 12.48 -7.75 -25.25
CA GLN A 80 12.00 -6.49 -24.67
C GLN A 80 11.07 -6.77 -23.48
N GLU A 81 10.05 -7.61 -23.65
CA GLU A 81 9.12 -7.96 -22.58
C GLU A 81 9.83 -8.60 -21.38
N PHE A 82 10.81 -9.48 -21.62
CA PHE A 82 11.60 -10.10 -20.56
C PHE A 82 12.36 -9.08 -19.72
N PHE A 83 13.10 -8.16 -20.36
CA PHE A 83 13.88 -7.16 -19.64
C PHE A 83 12.98 -6.10 -18.97
N GLN A 84 11.87 -5.70 -19.60
CA GLN A 84 10.88 -4.81 -19.00
C GLN A 84 10.26 -5.46 -17.75
N GLY A 85 9.83 -6.73 -17.84
CA GLY A 85 9.28 -7.46 -16.70
C GLY A 85 10.28 -7.55 -15.53
N ARG A 86 11.57 -7.79 -15.82
CA ARG A 86 12.63 -7.81 -14.80
C ARG A 86 12.84 -6.44 -14.14
N ALA A 87 12.84 -5.38 -14.91
CA ALA A 87 12.98 -4.02 -14.40
C ALA A 87 11.77 -3.61 -13.54
N VAL A 88 10.55 -3.84 -14.03
CA VAL A 88 9.29 -3.60 -13.30
C VAL A 88 9.27 -4.36 -11.98
N ARG A 89 9.61 -5.66 -11.98
CA ARG A 89 9.72 -6.47 -10.76
C ARG A 89 10.66 -5.83 -9.72
N SER A 90 11.83 -5.37 -10.17
CA SER A 90 12.82 -4.75 -9.29
C SER A 90 12.31 -3.44 -8.68
N MET A 91 11.63 -2.60 -9.48
CA MET A 91 11.03 -1.35 -9.05
C MET A 91 9.84 -1.60 -8.10
N ASN A 92 8.93 -2.53 -8.42
CA ASN A 92 7.80 -2.89 -7.56
C ASN A 92 8.26 -3.41 -6.19
N ASN A 93 9.31 -4.25 -6.15
CA ASN A 93 9.88 -4.74 -4.89
C ASN A 93 10.52 -3.61 -4.06
N ALA A 94 11.13 -2.62 -4.72
CA ALA A 94 11.68 -1.47 -4.02
C ALA A 94 10.56 -0.57 -3.46
N VAL A 95 9.49 -0.34 -4.22
CA VAL A 95 8.31 0.41 -3.76
C VAL A 95 7.69 -0.26 -2.54
N ARG A 96 7.49 -1.60 -2.56
CA ARG A 96 6.96 -2.34 -1.40
C ARG A 96 7.85 -2.20 -0.16
N ARG A 97 9.17 -2.28 -0.32
CA ARG A 97 10.11 -2.07 0.80
C ARG A 97 10.01 -0.67 1.38
N ASP A 98 9.94 0.34 0.50
CA ASP A 98 9.85 1.73 0.91
C ASP A 98 8.48 2.03 1.55
N MET A 99 7.38 1.39 1.10
CA MET A 99 6.07 1.42 1.76
C MET A 99 6.13 0.80 3.16
N ALA A 100 6.73 -0.40 3.30
CA ALA A 100 6.89 -1.05 4.60
C ALA A 100 7.71 -0.17 5.56
N ALA A 101 8.81 0.41 5.09
CA ALA A 101 9.62 1.35 5.87
C ALA A 101 8.82 2.61 6.28
N THR A 102 7.91 3.09 5.42
CA THR A 102 7.02 4.20 5.74
C THR A 102 6.04 3.85 6.85
N LEU A 103 5.49 2.64 6.84
CA LEU A 103 4.58 2.16 7.89
C LEU A 103 5.29 2.04 9.25
N LEU A 104 6.51 1.52 9.27
CA LEU A 104 7.30 1.41 10.50
C LEU A 104 7.68 2.76 11.12
N GLN A 105 7.59 3.86 10.36
CA GLN A 105 7.84 5.22 10.88
C GLN A 105 6.61 5.90 11.45
N LYS A 106 5.42 5.33 11.24
CA LYS A 106 4.17 5.84 11.81
C LYS A 106 4.11 5.52 13.30
N ASN A 107 3.64 6.48 14.09
CA ASN A 107 3.30 6.19 15.48
C ASN A 107 2.01 5.35 15.56
N HIS A 108 1.71 4.81 16.74
CA HIS A 108 0.54 3.95 16.96
C HIS A 108 -0.78 4.62 16.52
N ARG A 109 -0.97 5.91 16.82
CA ARG A 109 -2.17 6.65 16.44
C ARG A 109 -2.28 6.83 14.93
N GLU A 110 -1.19 7.26 14.27
CA GLU A 110 -1.14 7.43 12.81
C GLU A 110 -1.36 6.11 12.07
N PHE A 111 -0.93 4.98 12.64
CA PHE A 111 -1.16 3.67 12.06
C PHE A 111 -2.63 3.26 12.15
N HIS A 112 -3.31 3.55 13.27
CA HIS A 112 -4.72 3.18 13.48
C HIS A 112 -5.73 4.22 12.96
N GLU A 113 -5.27 5.30 12.28
CA GLU A 113 -6.15 6.20 11.53
C GLU A 113 -6.74 5.55 10.27
N LEU A 114 -6.08 4.52 9.74
CA LEU A 114 -6.52 3.75 8.59
C LEU A 114 -6.77 2.29 8.98
N ASP A 115 -7.76 1.68 8.34
CA ASP A 115 -8.03 0.25 8.49
C ASP A 115 -6.91 -0.61 7.88
N THR A 116 -6.69 -1.81 8.41
CA THR A 116 -5.73 -2.80 7.87
C THR A 116 -5.98 -3.10 6.39
N GLY A 117 -7.25 -3.09 5.95
CA GLY A 117 -7.64 -3.27 4.55
C GLY A 117 -7.11 -2.17 3.62
N GLU A 118 -7.01 -0.92 4.10
CA GLU A 118 -6.41 0.17 3.32
C GLU A 118 -4.90 -0.03 3.15
N TYR A 119 -4.20 -0.45 4.21
CA TYR A 119 -2.77 -0.81 4.10
C TYR A 119 -2.54 -2.00 3.18
N LEU A 120 -3.40 -3.02 3.23
CA LEU A 120 -3.33 -4.15 2.30
C LEU A 120 -3.47 -3.66 0.85
N SER A 121 -4.38 -2.70 0.60
CA SER A 121 -4.54 -2.07 -0.72
C SER A 121 -3.27 -1.38 -1.20
N TRP A 122 -2.45 -0.78 -0.32
CA TRP A 122 -1.17 -0.18 -0.72
C TRP A 122 -0.21 -1.20 -1.32
N PHE A 123 -0.10 -2.40 -0.70
CA PHE A 123 0.82 -3.45 -1.14
C PHE A 123 0.33 -4.25 -2.35
N THR A 124 -0.96 -4.17 -2.67
CA THR A 124 -1.59 -4.93 -3.75
C THR A 124 -2.10 -4.00 -4.85
N ASN A 125 -3.20 -3.31 -4.63
CA ASN A 125 -3.86 -2.50 -5.64
C ASN A 125 -3.04 -1.29 -6.07
N ASP A 126 -2.45 -0.53 -5.13
CA ASP A 126 -1.66 0.66 -5.47
C ASP A 126 -0.41 0.31 -6.27
N ILE A 127 0.24 -0.83 -5.99
CA ILE A 127 1.36 -1.32 -6.80
C ILE A 127 0.90 -1.65 -8.24
N ASN A 128 -0.27 -2.27 -8.40
CA ASN A 128 -0.83 -2.54 -9.72
C ASN A 128 -1.17 -1.23 -10.46
N GLN A 129 -1.66 -0.22 -9.75
CA GLN A 129 -1.90 1.11 -10.31
C GLN A 129 -0.59 1.81 -10.70
N ILE A 130 0.45 1.74 -9.89
CA ILE A 130 1.79 2.26 -10.22
C ILE A 130 2.32 1.56 -11.47
N GLU A 131 2.18 0.24 -11.58
CA GLU A 131 2.62 -0.50 -12.75
C GLU A 131 1.86 -0.07 -14.02
N SER A 132 0.53 0.03 -13.93
CA SER A 132 -0.33 0.34 -15.08
C SER A 132 -0.30 1.81 -15.49
N LEU A 133 -0.09 2.74 -14.55
CA LEU A 133 -0.11 4.18 -14.80
C LEU A 133 1.28 4.81 -14.92
N ALA A 134 2.34 4.16 -14.39
CA ALA A 134 3.69 4.71 -14.42
C ALA A 134 4.67 3.84 -15.23
N TRP A 135 4.94 2.60 -14.81
CA TRP A 135 6.01 1.81 -15.42
C TRP A 135 5.72 1.40 -16.84
N LYS A 136 4.56 0.80 -17.13
CA LYS A 136 4.17 0.43 -18.50
C LYS A 136 4.06 1.64 -19.43
N PRO A 137 3.37 2.74 -19.04
CA PRO A 137 3.36 3.94 -19.87
C PRO A 137 4.74 4.55 -20.10
N PHE A 138 5.67 4.46 -19.16
CA PHE A 138 7.05 4.95 -19.37
C PHE A 138 7.74 4.23 -20.54
N TYR A 139 7.71 2.90 -20.57
CA TYR A 139 8.31 2.15 -21.68
C TYR A 139 7.58 2.41 -22.99
N GLN A 140 6.24 2.51 -22.95
CA GLN A 140 5.47 2.88 -24.14
C GLN A 140 5.76 4.31 -24.63
N CYS A 141 6.12 5.25 -23.74
CA CYS A 141 6.63 6.56 -24.13
C CYS A 141 7.98 6.45 -24.87
N VAL A 142 8.87 5.57 -24.39
CA VAL A 142 10.15 5.33 -25.08
C VAL A 142 9.91 4.72 -26.46
N ASP A 143 9.02 3.72 -26.57
CA ASP A 143 8.64 3.11 -27.85
C ASP A 143 8.04 4.16 -28.79
N SER A 144 7.11 5.01 -28.29
CA SER A 144 6.48 6.06 -29.08
C SER A 144 7.49 7.12 -29.56
N ALA A 145 8.42 7.53 -28.68
CA ALA A 145 9.48 8.47 -29.04
C ALA A 145 10.41 7.87 -30.11
N ALA A 146 10.80 6.60 -29.96
CA ALA A 146 11.65 5.93 -30.94
C ALA A 146 10.97 5.82 -32.30
N ILE A 147 9.69 5.40 -32.34
CA ILE A 147 8.95 5.25 -33.60
C ILE A 147 8.74 6.61 -34.29
N ILE A 148 8.53 7.68 -33.54
CA ILE A 148 8.43 9.06 -34.06
C ILE A 148 9.75 9.44 -34.73
N VAL A 149 10.87 9.26 -34.03
CA VAL A 149 12.20 9.64 -34.54
C VAL A 149 12.57 8.81 -35.78
N PHE A 150 12.41 7.50 -35.73
CA PHE A 150 12.76 6.63 -36.88
C PHE A 150 11.82 6.86 -38.07
N SER A 151 10.51 7.04 -37.85
CA SER A 151 9.56 7.34 -38.93
C SER A 151 9.83 8.71 -39.55
N ALA A 152 10.15 9.73 -38.74
CA ALA A 152 10.51 11.05 -39.24
C ALA A 152 11.78 11.00 -40.08
N ALA A 153 12.82 10.31 -39.63
CA ALA A 153 14.06 10.12 -40.39
C ALA A 153 13.79 9.37 -41.70
N ALA A 154 12.99 8.31 -41.69
CA ALA A 154 12.61 7.56 -42.88
C ALA A 154 11.80 8.42 -43.88
N LEU A 155 10.86 9.24 -43.41
CA LEU A 155 10.10 10.17 -44.30
C LEU A 155 10.97 11.22 -44.93
N LEU A 156 11.98 11.75 -44.23
CA LEU A 156 12.96 12.70 -44.79
C LEU A 156 13.78 12.06 -45.93
N THR A 157 14.07 10.77 -45.89
CA THR A 157 14.76 10.10 -47.00
C THR A 157 13.90 9.98 -48.25
N LEU A 158 12.56 10.03 -48.11
CA LEU A 158 11.63 9.98 -49.24
C LEU A 158 11.41 11.40 -49.80
N HIS A 159 10.85 12.29 -48.98
CA HIS A 159 10.63 13.69 -49.36
C HIS A 159 10.27 14.55 -48.15
N TRP A 160 10.78 15.76 -48.02
CA TRP A 160 10.54 16.65 -46.88
C TRP A 160 9.07 17.02 -46.65
N SER A 161 8.26 17.13 -47.75
CA SER A 161 6.84 17.49 -47.67
C SER A 161 6.01 16.42 -46.96
N LEU A 162 6.43 15.16 -47.02
CA LEU A 162 5.77 14.06 -46.30
C LEU A 162 5.91 14.21 -44.76
N LEU A 163 7.09 14.66 -44.32
CA LEU A 163 7.26 14.99 -42.89
C LEU A 163 6.38 16.18 -42.48
N GLY A 164 6.28 17.23 -43.31
CA GLY A 164 5.37 18.35 -43.09
C GLY A 164 3.92 17.91 -42.96
N ALA A 165 3.42 17.09 -43.90
CA ALA A 165 2.08 16.53 -43.84
C ALA A 165 1.85 15.66 -42.59
N ALA A 166 2.82 14.82 -42.22
CA ALA A 166 2.75 13.99 -41.02
C ALA A 166 2.69 14.84 -39.74
N LEU A 167 3.42 15.97 -39.66
CA LEU A 167 3.36 16.88 -38.51
C LEU A 167 2.00 17.59 -38.42
N VAL A 168 1.42 18.01 -39.55
CA VAL A 168 0.07 18.61 -39.58
C VAL A 168 -0.98 17.62 -39.10
N THR A 169 -0.94 16.38 -39.60
CA THR A 169 -1.88 15.33 -39.15
C THR A 169 -1.70 15.02 -37.67
N ALA A 170 -0.46 14.99 -37.18
CA ALA A 170 -0.16 14.80 -35.78
C ALA A 170 -0.71 15.94 -34.89
N ALA A 171 -0.58 17.19 -35.34
CA ALA A 171 -1.16 18.34 -34.64
C ALA A 171 -2.69 18.20 -34.49
N VAL A 172 -3.38 17.83 -35.57
CA VAL A 172 -4.83 17.56 -35.54
C VAL A 172 -5.15 16.48 -34.53
N MET A 173 -4.40 15.37 -34.50
CA MET A 173 -4.59 14.26 -33.57
C MET A 173 -4.34 14.64 -32.11
N LEU A 174 -3.48 15.62 -31.84
CA LEU A 174 -3.22 16.11 -30.48
C LEU A 174 -4.32 17.07 -30.00
N PHE A 175 -4.87 17.90 -30.88
CA PHE A 175 -5.86 18.91 -30.49
C PHE A 175 -7.27 18.35 -30.34
N VAL A 176 -7.68 17.41 -31.17
CA VAL A 176 -9.07 16.89 -31.17
C VAL A 176 -9.45 16.23 -29.83
N PRO A 177 -8.65 15.37 -29.19
CA PRO A 177 -8.99 14.79 -27.89
C PRO A 177 -9.17 15.84 -26.79
N GLN A 178 -8.42 16.96 -26.85
CA GLN A 178 -8.46 18.00 -25.83
C GLN A 178 -9.84 18.67 -25.73
N LEU A 179 -10.59 18.71 -26.82
CA LEU A 179 -11.97 19.26 -26.85
C LEU A 179 -12.94 18.47 -25.95
N PHE A 180 -12.63 17.21 -25.69
CA PHE A 180 -13.48 16.30 -24.91
C PHE A 180 -12.96 16.04 -23.49
N ASN A 181 -11.74 16.50 -23.15
CA ASN A 181 -11.09 16.18 -21.88
C ASN A 181 -11.93 16.58 -20.66
N GLN A 182 -12.48 17.78 -20.61
CA GLN A 182 -13.28 18.27 -19.48
C GLN A 182 -14.53 17.38 -19.24
N ARG A 183 -15.19 16.95 -20.32
CA ARG A 183 -16.37 16.09 -20.22
C ARG A 183 -16.01 14.69 -19.74
N MET A 184 -14.89 14.16 -20.20
CA MET A 184 -14.36 12.87 -19.79
C MET A 184 -13.92 12.88 -18.32
N GLU A 185 -13.22 13.91 -17.90
CA GLU A 185 -12.77 14.10 -16.51
C GLU A 185 -13.96 14.20 -15.54
N LYS A 186 -14.99 14.99 -15.90
CA LYS A 186 -16.22 15.09 -15.10
C LYS A 186 -16.93 13.74 -14.95
N LEU A 187 -17.09 12.98 -16.04
CA LEU A 187 -17.72 11.66 -15.99
C LEU A 187 -16.85 10.65 -15.23
N GLY A 188 -15.54 10.72 -15.38
CA GLY A 188 -14.60 9.93 -14.60
C GLY A 188 -14.70 10.19 -13.11
N GLY A 189 -14.76 11.46 -12.70
CA GLY A 189 -14.95 11.86 -11.31
C GLY A 189 -16.24 11.31 -10.70
N ILE A 190 -17.36 11.40 -11.42
CA ILE A 190 -18.64 10.81 -10.98
C ILE A 190 -18.50 9.29 -10.81
N CYS A 191 -17.86 8.60 -11.76
CA CYS A 191 -17.66 7.15 -11.68
C CYS A 191 -16.87 6.74 -10.43
N VAL A 192 -15.79 7.47 -10.09
CA VAL A 192 -14.98 7.21 -8.90
C VAL A 192 -15.77 7.45 -7.60
N GLN A 193 -16.54 8.53 -7.53
CA GLN A 193 -17.37 8.84 -6.35
C GLN A 193 -18.45 7.78 -6.11
N GLU A 194 -19.19 7.41 -7.17
CA GLU A 194 -20.23 6.38 -7.07
C GLU A 194 -19.65 5.00 -6.72
N GLN A 195 -18.48 4.65 -7.26
CA GLN A 195 -17.80 3.42 -6.93
C GLN A 195 -17.38 3.38 -5.45
N ALA A 196 -16.85 4.49 -4.90
CA ALA A 196 -16.47 4.57 -3.50
C ALA A 196 -17.68 4.42 -2.57
N ALA A 197 -18.79 5.13 -2.88
CA ALA A 197 -20.03 5.04 -2.12
C ALA A 197 -20.65 3.62 -2.16
N ALA A 198 -20.63 3.00 -3.33
CA ALA A 198 -21.11 1.63 -3.52
C ALA A 198 -20.26 0.60 -2.78
N THR A 199 -18.93 0.76 -2.78
CA THR A 199 -18.02 -0.12 -2.05
C THR A 199 -18.29 -0.08 -0.54
N SER A 200 -18.54 1.11 0.02
CA SER A 200 -18.91 1.25 1.43
C SER A 200 -20.22 0.52 1.77
N LYS A 201 -21.25 0.67 0.92
CA LYS A 201 -22.53 -0.04 1.11
C LYS A 201 -22.37 -1.55 1.02
N LEU A 202 -21.54 -2.04 0.07
CA LEU A 202 -21.28 -3.46 -0.08
C LEU A 202 -20.54 -4.03 1.14
N LYS A 203 -19.59 -3.28 1.69
CA LYS A 203 -18.90 -3.62 2.95
C LYS A 203 -19.90 -3.80 4.09
N ASP A 204 -20.85 -2.87 4.24
CA ASP A 204 -21.88 -2.95 5.29
C ASP A 204 -22.80 -4.16 5.11
N LEU A 205 -23.21 -4.43 3.86
CA LEU A 205 -24.04 -5.62 3.55
C LEU A 205 -23.30 -6.93 3.87
N LEU A 206 -22.01 -7.02 3.51
CA LEU A 206 -21.19 -8.20 3.79
C LEU A 206 -20.95 -8.37 5.29
N ALA A 207 -20.65 -7.29 6.02
CA ALA A 207 -20.49 -7.34 7.47
C ALA A 207 -21.78 -7.73 8.21
N GLY A 208 -22.94 -7.36 7.65
CA GLY A 208 -24.26 -7.71 8.18
C GLY A 208 -24.83 -9.05 7.67
N TYR A 209 -24.07 -9.85 6.92
CA TYR A 209 -24.57 -11.05 6.25
C TYR A 209 -25.23 -12.04 7.23
N ASP A 210 -24.55 -12.40 8.31
CA ASP A 210 -25.06 -13.36 9.29
C ASP A 210 -26.30 -12.83 10.01
N VAL A 211 -26.37 -11.52 10.28
CA VAL A 211 -27.54 -10.89 10.89
C VAL A 211 -28.74 -11.00 9.95
N LEU A 212 -28.57 -10.65 8.66
CA LEU A 212 -29.64 -10.74 7.68
C LEU A 212 -30.14 -12.17 7.50
N ARG A 213 -29.23 -13.13 7.48
CA ARG A 213 -29.53 -14.55 7.35
C ARG A 213 -30.25 -15.10 8.59
N PHE A 214 -29.78 -14.76 9.80
CA PHE A 214 -30.39 -15.19 11.04
C PHE A 214 -31.85 -14.70 11.17
N PHE A 215 -32.15 -13.50 10.70
CA PHE A 215 -33.50 -12.94 10.72
C PHE A 215 -34.33 -13.24 9.46
N GLY A 216 -33.89 -14.14 8.56
CA GLY A 216 -34.62 -14.51 7.34
C GLY A 216 -34.83 -13.34 6.36
N ARG A 217 -33.84 -12.43 6.25
CA ARG A 217 -33.91 -11.23 5.41
C ARG A 217 -32.95 -11.28 4.23
N GLU A 218 -32.72 -12.45 3.65
CA GLU A 218 -31.79 -12.66 2.52
C GLU A 218 -32.18 -11.80 1.28
N GLN A 219 -33.48 -11.55 1.08
CA GLN A 219 -33.91 -10.66 0.00
C GLN A 219 -33.35 -9.23 0.12
N ARG A 220 -33.15 -8.74 1.35
CA ARG A 220 -32.55 -7.41 1.56
C ARG A 220 -31.08 -7.39 1.16
N PHE A 221 -30.38 -8.49 1.35
CA PHE A 221 -28.99 -8.65 0.89
C PHE A 221 -28.94 -8.64 -0.64
N SER A 222 -29.75 -9.45 -1.32
CA SER A 222 -29.79 -9.52 -2.78
C SER A 222 -30.18 -8.17 -3.41
N GLN A 223 -31.27 -7.54 -2.94
CA GLN A 223 -31.69 -6.22 -3.42
C GLN A 223 -30.62 -5.14 -3.18
N GLY A 224 -29.96 -5.17 -2.03
CA GLY A 224 -28.86 -4.25 -1.73
C GLY A 224 -27.67 -4.44 -2.65
N ALA A 225 -27.29 -5.68 -2.95
CA ALA A 225 -26.25 -6.02 -3.90
C ALA A 225 -26.57 -5.57 -5.32
N ASP A 226 -27.82 -5.80 -5.80
CA ASP A 226 -28.30 -5.37 -7.11
C ASP A 226 -28.29 -3.84 -7.24
N MET A 227 -28.80 -3.11 -6.23
CA MET A 227 -28.77 -1.64 -6.21
C MET A 227 -27.35 -1.09 -6.24
N THR A 228 -26.44 -1.75 -5.49
CA THR A 228 -25.04 -1.35 -5.45
C THR A 228 -24.34 -1.62 -6.78
N SER A 229 -24.64 -2.76 -7.41
CA SER A 229 -24.15 -3.09 -8.76
C SER A 229 -24.61 -2.04 -9.79
N ASP A 230 -25.88 -1.70 -9.79
CA ASP A 230 -26.45 -0.67 -10.66
C ASP A 230 -25.80 0.72 -10.42
N GLN A 231 -25.52 1.05 -9.19
CA GLN A 231 -24.86 2.30 -8.82
C GLN A 231 -23.43 2.39 -9.38
N ILE A 232 -22.72 1.26 -9.48
CA ILE A 232 -21.38 1.18 -10.10
C ILE A 232 -21.49 1.18 -11.64
N GLU A 233 -22.36 0.33 -12.19
CA GLU A 233 -22.33 0.04 -13.63
C GLU A 233 -22.98 1.13 -14.49
N LYS A 234 -24.00 1.83 -14.00
CA LYS A 234 -24.64 2.92 -14.77
C LYS A 234 -23.68 4.08 -15.12
N PRO A 235 -22.93 4.66 -14.17
CA PRO A 235 -21.93 5.68 -14.48
C PRO A 235 -20.78 5.13 -15.35
N ARG A 236 -20.34 3.90 -15.09
CA ARG A 236 -19.31 3.22 -15.86
C ARG A 236 -19.70 2.99 -17.31
N PHE A 237 -20.92 2.52 -17.55
CA PHE A 237 -21.47 2.38 -18.89
C PHE A 237 -21.52 3.72 -19.63
N ARG A 238 -22.02 4.79 -18.96
CA ARG A 238 -22.08 6.12 -19.55
C ARG A 238 -20.70 6.67 -19.92
N LEU A 239 -19.71 6.50 -19.05
CA LEU A 239 -18.33 6.85 -19.32
C LEU A 239 -17.77 6.07 -20.51
N THR A 240 -17.98 4.75 -20.53
CA THR A 240 -17.48 3.85 -21.59
C THR A 240 -18.14 4.20 -22.94
N TYR A 241 -19.44 4.49 -22.95
CA TYR A 241 -20.17 4.89 -24.15
C TYR A 241 -19.62 6.20 -24.73
N VAL A 242 -19.45 7.25 -23.90
CA VAL A 242 -18.88 8.53 -24.34
C VAL A 242 -17.44 8.35 -24.82
N LYS A 243 -16.65 7.55 -24.12
CA LYS A 243 -15.27 7.22 -24.48
C LYS A 243 -15.20 6.51 -25.84
N GLY A 244 -16.09 5.55 -26.07
CA GLY A 244 -16.20 4.83 -27.34
C GLY A 244 -16.56 5.76 -28.50
N PHE A 245 -17.53 6.66 -28.29
CA PHE A 245 -17.93 7.63 -29.30
C PHE A 245 -16.81 8.62 -29.67
N VAL A 246 -16.11 9.14 -28.67
CA VAL A 246 -14.94 10.02 -28.87
C VAL A 246 -13.83 9.28 -29.59
N SER A 247 -13.54 8.04 -29.20
CA SER A 247 -12.53 7.21 -29.86
C SER A 247 -12.87 6.92 -31.32
N ALA A 248 -14.12 6.63 -31.62
CA ALA A 248 -14.58 6.43 -33.00
C ALA A 248 -14.42 7.72 -33.82
N GLY A 249 -14.78 8.88 -33.27
CA GLY A 249 -14.59 10.18 -33.93
C GLY A 249 -13.13 10.47 -34.24
N ILE A 250 -12.22 10.22 -33.29
CA ILE A 250 -10.77 10.35 -33.50
C ILE A 250 -10.30 9.36 -34.58
N GLY A 251 -10.82 8.13 -34.58
CA GLY A 251 -10.53 7.13 -35.61
C GLY A 251 -10.92 7.59 -37.02
N CYS A 252 -12.11 8.18 -37.18
CA CYS A 252 -12.55 8.76 -38.45
C CYS A 252 -11.63 9.89 -38.95
N ILE A 253 -11.25 10.80 -38.06
CA ILE A 253 -10.32 11.89 -38.38
C ILE A 253 -8.96 11.32 -38.79
N ASN A 254 -8.49 10.28 -38.11
CA ASN A 254 -7.22 9.62 -38.47
C ASN A 254 -7.25 9.03 -39.89
N ILE A 255 -8.35 8.35 -40.24
CA ILE A 255 -8.53 7.80 -41.58
C ILE A 255 -8.50 8.92 -42.63
N LEU A 256 -9.25 10.01 -42.41
CA LEU A 256 -9.23 11.16 -43.34
C LEU A 256 -7.82 11.77 -43.48
N CYS A 257 -7.11 11.94 -42.38
CA CYS A 257 -5.73 12.42 -42.42
C CYS A 257 -4.81 11.48 -43.22
N GLN A 258 -4.92 10.16 -43.01
CA GLN A 258 -4.17 9.17 -43.77
C GLN A 258 -4.51 9.20 -45.26
N MET A 259 -5.79 9.36 -45.64
CA MET A 259 -6.19 9.51 -47.03
C MET A 259 -5.58 10.76 -47.68
N LEU A 260 -5.55 11.92 -47.01
CA LEU A 260 -4.91 13.13 -47.50
C LEU A 260 -3.40 12.95 -47.72
N VAL A 261 -2.73 12.27 -46.80
CA VAL A 261 -1.30 11.94 -46.94
C VAL A 261 -1.07 10.99 -48.12
N ASN A 262 -1.90 9.97 -48.29
CA ASN A 262 -1.80 9.04 -49.44
C ASN A 262 -2.05 9.74 -50.77
N VAL A 263 -2.94 10.73 -50.84
CA VAL A 263 -3.11 11.57 -52.04
C VAL A 263 -1.83 12.36 -52.35
N LEU A 264 -1.19 12.96 -51.33
CA LEU A 264 0.10 13.66 -51.50
C LEU A 264 1.19 12.73 -52.03
N ILE A 265 1.33 11.52 -51.44
CA ILE A 265 2.26 10.49 -51.88
C ILE A 265 1.96 10.07 -53.32
N GLY A 266 0.70 9.87 -53.68
CA GLY A 266 0.28 9.54 -55.03
C GLY A 266 0.66 10.62 -56.07
N VAL A 267 0.41 11.87 -55.74
CA VAL A 267 0.79 13.02 -56.62
C VAL A 267 2.30 13.05 -56.83
N LEU A 268 3.09 12.98 -55.77
CA LEU A 268 4.57 12.98 -55.87
C LEU A 268 5.10 11.76 -56.64
N SER A 269 4.45 10.61 -56.49
CA SER A 269 4.81 9.39 -57.24
C SER A 269 4.48 9.51 -58.73
N ILE A 270 3.33 10.08 -59.11
CA ILE A 270 2.94 10.35 -60.52
C ILE A 270 3.87 11.35 -61.17
N GLN A 271 4.29 12.35 -60.41
CA GLN A 271 5.29 13.35 -60.88
C GLN A 271 6.73 12.79 -60.97
N GLY A 272 6.97 11.53 -60.53
CA GLY A 272 8.29 10.91 -60.57
C GLY A 272 9.27 11.45 -59.51
N VAL A 273 8.78 12.23 -58.53
CA VAL A 273 9.62 12.81 -57.46
C VAL A 273 10.02 11.72 -56.43
N ILE A 274 9.13 10.76 -56.18
CA ILE A 274 9.38 9.63 -55.30
C ILE A 274 9.04 8.30 -56.01
N LEU A 275 9.54 7.20 -55.47
CA LEU A 275 9.25 5.86 -56.02
C LEU A 275 7.73 5.56 -55.94
N GLN A 276 7.18 4.93 -56.96
CA GLN A 276 5.76 4.54 -56.99
C GLN A 276 5.39 3.58 -55.84
N GLY A 277 6.33 2.69 -55.47
CA GLY A 277 6.19 1.82 -54.30
C GLY A 277 5.99 2.56 -52.96
N SER A 278 6.35 3.86 -52.89
CA SER A 278 6.19 4.69 -51.68
C SER A 278 4.75 4.85 -51.24
N LEU A 279 3.77 4.60 -52.13
CA LEU A 279 2.34 4.66 -51.79
C LEU A 279 2.00 3.70 -50.64
N MET A 280 2.61 2.54 -50.58
CA MET A 280 2.36 1.54 -49.54
C MET A 280 3.15 1.79 -48.26
N GLY A 281 4.46 1.95 -48.35
CA GLY A 281 5.31 2.12 -47.15
C GLY A 281 5.29 3.52 -46.56
N GLY A 282 5.18 4.56 -47.42
CA GLY A 282 5.14 5.96 -46.98
C GLY A 282 3.89 6.29 -46.15
N GLY A 283 2.74 5.74 -46.52
CA GLY A 283 1.50 5.85 -45.74
C GLY A 283 1.65 5.25 -44.35
N ASN A 284 2.28 4.07 -44.23
CA ASN A 284 2.56 3.44 -42.93
C ASN A 284 3.51 4.26 -42.05
N LEU A 285 4.56 4.89 -42.63
CA LEU A 285 5.48 5.74 -41.90
C LEU A 285 4.79 7.00 -41.34
N CYS A 286 3.96 7.67 -42.19
CA CYS A 286 3.16 8.81 -41.73
C CYS A 286 2.17 8.44 -40.64
N GLY A 287 1.47 7.28 -40.80
CA GLY A 287 0.57 6.75 -39.79
C GLY A 287 1.28 6.44 -38.47
N SER A 288 2.48 5.82 -38.53
CA SER A 288 3.27 5.50 -37.34
C SER A 288 3.70 6.76 -36.58
N LEU A 289 4.13 7.81 -37.28
CA LEU A 289 4.50 9.11 -36.68
C LEU A 289 3.28 9.75 -36.01
N SER A 290 2.15 9.87 -36.72
CA SER A 290 0.93 10.51 -36.20
C SER A 290 0.35 9.75 -34.98
N ASN A 291 0.27 8.42 -35.07
CA ASN A 291 -0.19 7.57 -33.98
C ASN A 291 0.76 7.60 -32.78
N GLY A 292 2.10 7.66 -33.03
CA GLY A 292 3.11 7.78 -31.98
C GLY A 292 2.94 9.07 -31.17
N LEU A 293 2.72 10.21 -31.83
CA LEU A 293 2.49 11.50 -31.17
C LEU A 293 1.17 11.50 -30.38
N GLY A 294 0.08 11.01 -30.95
CA GLY A 294 -1.21 10.90 -30.26
C GLY A 294 -1.13 10.03 -29.02
N ARG A 295 -0.44 8.89 -29.11
CA ARG A 295 -0.22 7.97 -27.97
C ARG A 295 0.63 8.62 -26.89
N MET A 296 1.69 9.35 -27.25
CA MET A 296 2.59 10.02 -26.30
C MET A 296 1.81 10.94 -25.34
N ALA A 297 0.88 11.76 -25.85
CA ALA A 297 0.08 12.65 -25.02
C ALA A 297 -0.75 11.90 -23.98
N GLN A 298 -1.38 10.78 -24.37
CA GLN A 298 -2.18 9.94 -23.47
C GLN A 298 -1.31 9.26 -22.41
N LEU A 299 -0.13 8.80 -22.78
CA LEU A 299 0.83 8.16 -21.86
C LEU A 299 1.38 9.13 -20.81
N LEU A 300 1.70 10.37 -21.22
CA LEU A 300 2.13 11.41 -20.27
C LEU A 300 1.04 11.76 -19.27
N LEU A 301 -0.22 11.81 -19.70
CA LEU A 301 -1.37 12.00 -18.81
C LEU A 301 -1.51 10.82 -17.82
N SER A 302 -1.37 9.58 -18.31
CA SER A 302 -1.38 8.38 -17.47
C SER A 302 -0.29 8.44 -16.40
N ILE A 303 0.96 8.78 -16.77
CA ILE A 303 2.08 8.94 -15.84
C ILE A 303 1.76 10.01 -14.79
N SER A 304 1.20 11.15 -15.19
CA SER A 304 0.81 12.21 -14.26
C SER A 304 -0.22 11.72 -13.24
N SER A 305 -1.16 10.86 -13.66
CA SER A 305 -2.19 10.28 -12.79
C SER A 305 -1.65 9.28 -11.76
N SER A 306 -0.41 8.83 -11.91
CA SER A 306 0.24 7.93 -10.93
C SER A 306 0.77 8.65 -9.68
N LYS A 307 0.91 9.98 -9.71
CA LYS A 307 1.53 10.79 -8.65
C LYS A 307 0.94 10.55 -7.25
N PRO A 308 -0.39 10.47 -7.05
CA PRO A 308 -0.97 10.26 -5.72
C PRO A 308 -0.53 8.95 -5.05
N TYR A 309 -0.25 7.90 -5.84
CA TYR A 309 0.21 6.61 -5.31
C TYR A 309 1.64 6.69 -4.76
N PHE A 310 2.50 7.52 -5.37
CA PHE A 310 3.86 7.78 -4.86
C PHE A 310 3.88 8.73 -3.66
N GLU A 311 2.91 9.63 -3.53
CA GLU A 311 2.81 10.56 -2.39
C GLU A 311 2.56 9.87 -1.05
N LYS A 312 2.00 8.66 -1.07
CA LYS A 312 1.83 7.83 0.12
C LYS A 312 3.16 7.31 0.68
N ILE A 313 4.22 7.30 -0.14
CA ILE A 313 5.53 6.75 0.21
C ILE A 313 6.41 7.89 0.73
N THR A 314 6.75 7.86 2.01
CA THR A 314 7.66 8.84 2.62
C THR A 314 8.99 8.16 2.93
N VAL A 315 9.93 8.21 2.00
CA VAL A 315 11.32 7.78 2.32
C VAL A 315 11.99 8.92 3.07
N ARG A 316 12.33 8.72 4.33
CA ARG A 316 13.28 9.61 5.01
C ARG A 316 14.64 9.40 4.36
N ALA A 317 15.16 10.44 3.71
CA ALA A 317 16.55 10.48 3.27
C ALA A 317 17.45 10.52 4.50
N GLY A 318 18.19 9.44 4.71
CA GLY A 318 19.18 9.32 5.79
C GLY A 318 18.61 8.66 7.04
N ASP A 319 19.40 7.77 7.57
CA ASP A 319 19.22 7.10 8.85
C ASP A 319 18.61 8.08 9.87
N ALA A 320 17.37 7.83 10.24
CA ALA A 320 16.85 8.41 11.44
C ALA A 320 17.67 7.78 12.59
N GLN A 321 18.83 8.38 12.87
CA GLN A 321 19.44 8.15 14.17
C GLN A 321 18.34 8.43 15.20
N PRO A 322 18.06 7.48 16.10
CA PRO A 322 17.23 7.78 17.25
C PRO A 322 17.75 9.10 17.83
N PRO A 323 16.90 10.01 18.31
CA PRO A 323 17.37 11.22 18.94
C PRO A 323 18.44 10.81 19.94
N ALA A 324 19.61 11.46 19.86
CA ALA A 324 20.75 11.22 20.76
C ALA A 324 20.37 11.70 22.18
N GLY A 325 19.43 11.02 22.77
CA GLY A 325 19.13 11.04 24.18
C GLY A 325 19.75 9.78 24.77
N SER A 326 20.46 9.88 25.89
CA SER A 326 20.85 8.74 26.70
C SER A 326 19.64 7.83 26.83
N GLY A 327 19.74 6.57 26.31
CA GLY A 327 18.66 5.59 26.36
C GLY A 327 18.07 5.53 27.77
N LEU A 328 16.80 5.18 27.88
CA LEU A 328 16.24 4.84 29.18
C LEU A 328 16.96 3.55 29.62
N GLU A 329 17.94 3.71 30.48
CA GLU A 329 18.41 2.57 31.26
C GLU A 329 17.21 2.04 32.05
N GLN A 330 17.26 0.78 32.48
CA GLN A 330 16.14 0.13 33.18
C GLN A 330 15.48 1.06 34.21
N VAL A 331 14.15 1.13 34.23
CA VAL A 331 13.43 1.92 35.27
C VAL A 331 13.73 1.35 36.65
N ASN A 332 14.39 2.17 37.47
CA ASN A 332 14.97 1.71 38.73
C ASN A 332 14.27 2.22 40.00
N ARG A 333 13.39 3.22 39.87
CA ARG A 333 12.72 3.86 41.02
C ARG A 333 11.20 3.80 40.90
N ALA A 334 10.63 4.59 39.98
CA ALA A 334 9.18 4.73 39.92
C ALA A 334 8.71 5.33 38.59
N ILE A 335 7.43 5.06 38.28
CA ILE A 335 6.65 5.81 37.29
C ILE A 335 5.72 6.74 38.07
N ALA A 336 5.79 8.05 37.84
CA ALA A 336 4.90 9.04 38.42
C ALA A 336 4.00 9.66 37.33
N VAL A 337 2.73 9.73 37.60
CA VAL A 337 1.69 10.38 36.77
C VAL A 337 1.16 11.56 37.56
N GLU A 338 1.31 12.78 37.03
CA GLU A 338 0.95 14.03 37.71
C GLU A 338 -0.04 14.84 36.88
N ASN A 339 -1.24 15.09 37.41
CA ASN A 339 -2.31 15.90 36.83
C ASN A 339 -2.64 15.51 35.38
N LEU A 340 -2.62 14.19 35.08
CA LEU A 340 -2.79 13.64 33.74
C LEU A 340 -4.22 13.87 33.24
N SER A 341 -4.32 14.51 32.07
CA SER A 341 -5.59 14.75 31.39
C SER A 341 -5.48 14.34 29.92
N PHE A 342 -6.50 13.64 29.43
CA PHE A 342 -6.53 13.15 28.04
C PHE A 342 -7.95 13.14 27.46
N GLN A 343 -8.05 13.42 26.15
CA GLN A 343 -9.32 13.39 25.42
C GLN A 343 -9.17 12.79 24.02
N TYR A 344 -10.17 12.03 23.58
CA TYR A 344 -10.31 11.64 22.18
C TYR A 344 -11.19 12.65 21.43
N GLY A 345 -10.58 13.46 20.56
CA GLY A 345 -11.26 14.57 19.91
C GLY A 345 -11.77 15.58 20.95
N LYS A 346 -13.10 15.64 21.14
CA LYS A 346 -13.75 16.51 22.15
C LYS A 346 -14.23 15.78 23.41
N LYS A 347 -14.06 14.45 23.45
CA LYS A 347 -14.55 13.62 24.57
C LYS A 347 -13.45 13.46 25.61
N PRO A 348 -13.57 14.07 26.82
CA PRO A 348 -12.62 13.86 27.89
C PRO A 348 -12.71 12.41 28.40
N ILE A 349 -11.55 11.80 28.66
CA ILE A 349 -11.43 10.42 29.15
C ILE A 349 -10.74 10.38 30.50
N LEU A 350 -9.67 11.16 30.68
CA LEU A 350 -8.96 11.31 31.94
C LEU A 350 -8.89 12.79 32.29
N GLN A 351 -9.05 13.13 33.55
CA GLN A 351 -8.98 14.51 34.04
C GLN A 351 -8.27 14.53 35.38
N ASP A 352 -7.17 15.30 35.45
CA ASP A 352 -6.41 15.60 36.67
C ASP A 352 -6.01 14.35 37.49
N LEU A 353 -5.62 13.25 36.79
CA LEU A 353 -5.28 11.98 37.40
C LEU A 353 -3.83 11.98 37.87
N SER A 354 -3.61 11.67 39.18
CA SER A 354 -2.26 11.53 39.73
C SER A 354 -2.09 10.17 40.39
N LEU A 355 -1.05 9.42 39.96
CA LEU A 355 -0.76 8.05 40.37
C LEU A 355 0.75 7.85 40.51
N GLN A 356 1.17 6.87 41.33
CA GLN A 356 2.56 6.51 41.45
C GLN A 356 2.74 5.00 41.47
N PHE A 357 3.69 4.49 40.67
CA PHE A 357 4.02 3.08 40.55
C PHE A 357 5.51 2.90 40.89
N GLN A 358 5.82 2.32 42.03
CA GLN A 358 7.19 2.05 42.46
C GLN A 358 7.70 0.75 41.81
N LYS A 359 9.00 0.64 41.58
CA LYS A 359 9.65 -0.57 41.05
C LYS A 359 9.31 -1.80 41.93
N GLY A 360 8.99 -2.91 41.29
CA GLY A 360 8.60 -4.16 41.95
C GLY A 360 7.21 -4.15 42.59
N GLY A 361 6.53 -2.98 42.63
CA GLY A 361 5.19 -2.87 43.18
C GLY A 361 4.13 -3.54 42.30
N LYS A 362 3.03 -3.97 42.93
CA LYS A 362 1.89 -4.60 42.29
C LYS A 362 0.69 -3.67 42.40
N TYR A 363 0.19 -3.23 41.27
CA TYR A 363 -0.89 -2.22 41.20
C TYR A 363 -2.09 -2.76 40.44
N ALA A 364 -3.27 -2.52 40.96
CA ALA A 364 -4.51 -2.81 40.26
C ALA A 364 -5.25 -1.52 39.90
N LEU A 365 -5.75 -1.45 38.68
CA LEU A 365 -6.60 -0.37 38.18
C LEU A 365 -8.03 -0.92 38.10
N THR A 366 -8.93 -0.38 38.91
CA THR A 366 -10.35 -0.73 38.94
C THR A 366 -11.21 0.43 38.46
N GLY A 367 -12.49 0.19 38.27
CA GLY A 367 -13.45 1.21 37.86
C GLY A 367 -14.39 0.72 36.76
N PRO A 368 -15.47 1.46 36.47
CA PRO A 368 -16.46 1.08 35.48
C PRO A 368 -15.86 1.05 34.05
N SER A 369 -16.57 0.35 33.14
CA SER A 369 -16.16 0.33 31.72
C SER A 369 -16.19 1.75 31.15
N GLY A 370 -15.14 2.09 30.38
CA GLY A 370 -15.00 3.41 29.74
C GLY A 370 -14.42 4.52 30.62
N CYS A 371 -14.01 4.28 31.88
CA CYS A 371 -13.38 5.27 32.75
C CYS A 371 -11.92 5.61 32.41
N GLY A 372 -11.33 4.98 31.37
CA GLY A 372 -10.00 5.35 30.88
C GLY A 372 -8.85 4.42 31.27
N LYS A 373 -9.09 3.25 31.87
CA LYS A 373 -8.04 2.29 32.31
C LYS A 373 -7.10 1.91 31.16
N SER A 374 -7.64 1.37 30.08
CA SER A 374 -6.85 1.00 28.89
C SER A 374 -6.19 2.21 28.22
N THR A 375 -6.82 3.39 28.30
CA THR A 375 -6.24 4.65 27.81
C THR A 375 -5.02 5.03 28.63
N LEU A 376 -5.05 4.87 29.96
CA LEU A 376 -3.90 5.10 30.82
C LEU A 376 -2.74 4.19 30.45
N LEU A 377 -2.98 2.87 30.23
CA LEU A 377 -1.94 1.94 29.80
C LEU A 377 -1.31 2.37 28.46
N LYS A 378 -2.12 2.80 27.49
CA LYS A 378 -1.64 3.30 26.18
C LYS A 378 -0.82 4.59 26.30
N LEU A 379 -1.15 5.46 27.25
CA LEU A 379 -0.37 6.67 27.59
C LEU A 379 0.99 6.31 28.18
N LEU A 380 1.05 5.33 29.09
CA LEU A 380 2.29 4.83 29.66
C LEU A 380 3.21 4.20 28.60
N LEU A 381 2.62 3.50 27.60
CA LEU A 381 3.35 2.92 26.46
C LEU A 381 3.87 3.97 25.45
N GLY A 382 3.53 5.25 25.65
CA GLY A 382 3.87 6.31 24.69
C GLY A 382 3.09 6.24 23.37
N TRP A 383 2.01 5.46 23.30
CA TRP A 383 1.18 5.34 22.10
C TRP A 383 0.31 6.58 21.83
N LEU A 384 0.03 7.36 22.86
CA LEU A 384 -0.79 8.56 22.82
C LEU A 384 0.03 9.75 23.33
N PRO A 385 0.71 10.50 22.44
CA PRO A 385 1.65 11.55 22.86
C PRO A 385 1.00 12.85 23.31
N ASP A 386 -0.26 13.12 22.92
CA ASP A 386 -0.95 14.39 23.13
C ASP A 386 -1.79 14.37 24.42
N TYR A 387 -1.16 14.60 25.58
CA TYR A 387 -1.83 14.65 26.89
C TYR A 387 -1.42 15.88 27.70
N GLY A 388 -2.31 16.33 28.60
CA GLY A 388 -2.02 17.33 29.64
C GLY A 388 -1.42 16.68 30.89
N GLY A 389 -0.70 17.46 31.69
CA GLY A 389 0.03 16.93 32.84
C GLY A 389 1.37 16.33 32.47
N VAL A 390 1.93 15.47 33.33
CA VAL A 390 3.27 14.89 33.15
C VAL A 390 3.26 13.41 33.54
N ILE A 391 3.92 12.57 32.74
CA ILE A 391 4.28 11.19 33.09
C ILE A 391 5.80 11.14 33.20
N ARG A 392 6.33 10.69 34.34
CA ARG A 392 7.78 10.61 34.60
C ARG A 392 8.22 9.17 34.81
N PHE A 393 9.32 8.82 34.18
CA PHE A 393 10.05 7.58 34.42
C PHE A 393 11.36 7.95 35.15
N ASP A 394 11.50 7.53 36.39
CA ASP A 394 12.65 7.88 37.29
C ASP A 394 12.92 9.39 37.36
N GLY A 395 11.84 10.21 37.34
CA GLY A 395 11.91 11.66 37.40
C GLY A 395 12.08 12.38 36.06
N ARG A 396 12.32 11.66 34.95
CA ARG A 396 12.42 12.23 33.60
C ARG A 396 11.05 12.17 32.89
N ASP A 397 10.71 13.21 32.15
CA ASP A 397 9.44 13.25 31.41
C ASP A 397 9.41 12.17 30.30
N ALA A 398 8.28 11.47 30.18
CA ALA A 398 8.05 10.48 29.13
C ALA A 398 8.25 11.04 27.72
N ARG A 399 8.03 12.32 27.52
CA ARG A 399 8.21 13.04 26.24
C ARG A 399 9.68 13.18 25.82
N ASP A 400 10.63 12.96 26.75
CA ASP A 400 12.07 12.96 26.46
C ASP A 400 12.53 11.64 25.84
N PHE A 401 11.68 10.61 25.82
CA PHE A 401 11.97 9.29 25.28
C PHE A 401 11.19 9.05 23.98
N THR A 402 11.72 8.19 23.12
CA THR A 402 10.94 7.66 22.00
C THR A 402 10.00 6.57 22.49
N PRO A 403 8.84 6.33 21.79
CA PRO A 403 7.96 5.22 22.15
C PRO A 403 8.68 3.87 22.22
N GLU A 404 9.65 3.63 21.33
CA GLU A 404 10.44 2.39 21.30
C GLU A 404 11.32 2.23 22.58
N GLN A 405 11.89 3.33 23.08
CA GLN A 405 12.66 3.32 24.33
C GLN A 405 11.78 2.98 25.54
N LEU A 406 10.57 3.53 25.59
CA LEU A 406 9.60 3.19 26.65
C LEU A 406 9.15 1.73 26.55
N GLN A 407 8.84 1.26 25.33
CA GLN A 407 8.37 -0.10 25.06
C GLN A 407 9.46 -1.17 25.34
N GLN A 408 10.74 -0.83 25.26
CA GLN A 408 11.83 -1.72 25.67
C GLN A 408 11.81 -2.06 27.16
N GLN A 409 11.19 -1.21 28.00
CA GLN A 409 11.08 -1.42 29.44
C GLN A 409 9.82 -2.17 29.85
N MET A 410 8.82 -2.27 28.95
CA MET A 410 7.48 -2.73 29.28
C MET A 410 7.06 -3.89 28.39
N SER A 411 6.37 -4.87 28.97
CA SER A 411 5.53 -5.83 28.24
C SER A 411 4.07 -5.42 28.39
N TYR A 412 3.29 -5.66 27.36
CA TYR A 412 1.86 -5.35 27.36
C TYR A 412 1.04 -6.54 26.90
N ILE A 413 0.03 -6.87 27.68
CA ILE A 413 -0.98 -7.89 27.35
C ILE A 413 -2.28 -7.16 27.07
N GLU A 414 -2.72 -7.24 25.82
CA GLU A 414 -3.95 -6.61 25.35
C GLU A 414 -5.18 -7.41 25.73
N GLN A 415 -6.31 -6.74 25.88
CA GLN A 415 -7.63 -7.38 26.09
C GLN A 415 -7.97 -8.34 24.95
N ASN A 416 -7.77 -7.91 23.69
CA ASN A 416 -7.96 -8.74 22.50
C ASN A 416 -6.62 -9.25 22.01
N VAL A 417 -6.28 -10.48 22.35
CA VAL A 417 -5.00 -11.10 21.99
C VAL A 417 -4.92 -11.38 20.50
N PHE A 418 -3.90 -10.83 19.84
CA PHE A 418 -3.54 -11.15 18.47
C PHE A 418 -2.43 -12.21 18.42
N LEU A 419 -2.63 -13.25 17.58
CA LEU A 419 -1.63 -14.26 17.27
C LEU A 419 -1.39 -14.32 15.76
N PHE A 420 -0.11 -14.38 15.39
CA PHE A 420 0.31 -14.59 13.99
C PHE A 420 -0.02 -16.02 13.56
N ASN A 421 -0.38 -16.19 12.30
CA ASN A 421 -0.56 -17.52 11.70
C ASN A 421 0.81 -18.23 11.55
N ALA A 422 1.29 -18.74 12.66
CA ALA A 422 2.60 -19.37 12.84
C ALA A 422 2.50 -20.42 13.95
N THR A 423 3.63 -20.94 14.43
CA THR A 423 3.64 -21.86 15.58
C THR A 423 3.42 -21.13 16.91
N ILE A 424 3.09 -21.88 17.98
CA ILE A 424 3.06 -21.34 19.35
C ILE A 424 4.43 -20.77 19.71
N ARG A 425 5.52 -21.49 19.39
CA ARG A 425 6.89 -21.05 19.58
C ARG A 425 7.15 -19.68 18.94
N ASP A 426 6.83 -19.53 17.66
CA ASP A 426 7.03 -18.28 16.93
C ASP A 426 6.21 -17.13 17.54
N ASN A 427 4.99 -17.42 17.98
CA ASN A 427 4.15 -16.45 18.66
C ASN A 427 4.67 -16.00 20.01
N ILE A 428 5.37 -16.86 20.74
CA ILE A 428 6.00 -16.52 22.02
C ILE A 428 7.28 -15.74 21.80
N THR A 429 8.16 -16.22 20.89
CA THR A 429 9.51 -15.66 20.70
C THR A 429 9.55 -14.43 19.81
N LEU A 430 8.58 -14.26 18.91
CA LEU A 430 8.56 -13.22 17.87
C LEU A 430 9.88 -13.12 17.08
N GLY A 431 10.52 -14.28 16.83
CA GLY A 431 11.81 -14.37 16.13
C GLY A 431 13.03 -14.05 17.00
N GLY A 432 12.85 -13.80 18.30
CA GLY A 432 13.93 -13.67 19.26
C GLY A 432 14.56 -15.02 19.62
N THR A 433 15.82 -15.00 20.10
CA THR A 433 16.54 -16.18 20.57
C THR A 433 16.49 -16.22 22.10
N PHE A 434 15.97 -17.31 22.65
CA PHE A 434 15.84 -17.52 24.09
C PHE A 434 16.38 -18.90 24.45
N THR A 435 16.87 -19.06 25.68
CA THR A 435 17.31 -20.36 26.21
C THR A 435 16.11 -21.25 26.54
N ASP A 436 16.33 -22.56 26.57
CA ASP A 436 15.28 -23.51 26.96
C ASP A 436 14.77 -23.23 28.38
N ALA A 437 15.65 -22.83 29.30
CA ALA A 437 15.26 -22.46 30.66
C ALA A 437 14.31 -21.24 30.71
N GLN A 438 14.56 -20.22 29.86
CA GLN A 438 13.66 -19.06 29.74
C GLN A 438 12.31 -19.48 29.18
N MET A 439 12.30 -20.33 28.14
CA MET A 439 11.07 -20.86 27.55
C MET A 439 10.27 -21.66 28.58
N GLU A 440 10.91 -22.63 29.26
CA GLU A 440 10.23 -23.43 30.30
C GLU A 440 9.65 -22.58 31.43
N LYS A 441 10.40 -21.55 31.88
CA LYS A 441 9.89 -20.60 32.87
C LYS A 441 8.66 -19.87 32.35
N ALA A 442 8.70 -19.31 31.14
CA ALA A 442 7.57 -18.60 30.57
C ALA A 442 6.34 -19.49 30.39
N LEU A 443 6.52 -20.73 29.95
CA LEU A 443 5.43 -21.71 29.80
C LEU A 443 4.79 -22.09 31.15
N ARG A 444 5.59 -22.28 32.17
CA ARG A 444 5.12 -22.60 33.52
C ARG A 444 4.37 -21.42 34.12
N ASP A 445 4.97 -20.24 34.07
CA ASP A 445 4.46 -19.01 34.69
C ASP A 445 3.18 -18.47 33.98
N SER A 446 2.99 -18.82 32.72
CA SER A 446 1.76 -18.54 31.94
C SER A 446 0.69 -19.63 32.03
N ALA A 447 0.93 -20.73 32.77
CA ALA A 447 0.08 -21.92 32.81
C ALA A 447 -0.14 -22.59 31.43
N LEU A 448 0.73 -22.35 30.45
CA LEU A 448 0.60 -22.91 29.09
C LEU A 448 1.16 -24.35 28.99
N ALA A 449 2.07 -24.74 29.90
CA ALA A 449 2.72 -26.04 29.88
C ALA A 449 1.70 -27.22 29.91
N GLY A 450 0.60 -27.05 30.65
CA GLY A 450 -0.46 -28.06 30.71
C GLY A 450 -1.20 -28.25 29.38
N ASP A 451 -1.43 -27.18 28.63
CA ASP A 451 -2.06 -27.26 27.31
C ASP A 451 -1.15 -27.95 26.29
N LEU A 452 0.14 -27.61 26.30
CA LEU A 452 1.13 -28.17 25.37
C LEU A 452 1.27 -29.68 25.54
N ALA A 453 1.11 -30.21 26.76
CA ALA A 453 1.14 -31.64 27.02
C ALA A 453 0.00 -32.41 26.30
N SER A 454 -1.10 -31.74 25.98
CA SER A 454 -2.24 -32.29 25.24
C SER A 454 -2.15 -32.08 23.72
N MET A 455 -1.20 -31.28 23.24
CA MET A 455 -1.03 -30.97 21.83
C MET A 455 0.02 -31.89 21.18
N PRO A 456 -0.29 -32.57 20.06
CA PRO A 456 0.62 -33.53 19.42
C PRO A 456 1.99 -32.93 19.06
N ASP A 457 1.99 -31.68 18.57
CA ASP A 457 3.20 -31.00 18.11
C ASP A 457 3.80 -30.04 19.17
N GLY A 458 3.22 -30.02 20.39
CA GLY A 458 3.70 -29.17 21.48
C GLY A 458 3.85 -27.69 21.07
N LEU A 459 5.06 -27.12 21.25
CA LEU A 459 5.37 -25.74 20.87
C LEU A 459 5.32 -25.47 19.37
N ASP A 460 5.45 -26.50 18.55
CA ASP A 460 5.45 -26.35 17.09
C ASP A 460 4.04 -26.48 16.50
N THR A 461 3.01 -26.57 17.37
CA THR A 461 1.59 -26.53 16.98
C THR A 461 1.27 -25.21 16.27
N ALA A 462 0.69 -25.32 15.06
CA ALA A 462 0.22 -24.16 14.28
C ALA A 462 -1.06 -23.57 14.88
N VAL A 463 -1.08 -22.28 15.16
CA VAL A 463 -2.22 -21.61 15.80
C VAL A 463 -3.35 -21.24 14.83
N GLY A 464 -3.10 -21.28 13.50
CA GLY A 464 -4.06 -20.88 12.48
C GLY A 464 -4.19 -19.35 12.34
N GLU A 465 -5.07 -18.93 11.44
CA GLU A 465 -5.33 -17.50 11.19
C GLU A 465 -5.96 -16.87 12.45
N GLU A 466 -5.37 -15.76 12.92
CA GLU A 466 -5.75 -15.09 14.18
C GLU A 466 -5.86 -16.03 15.40
N GLY A 467 -5.11 -17.12 15.38
CA GLY A 467 -5.15 -18.12 16.45
C GLY A 467 -6.41 -18.99 16.42
N GLY A 468 -7.09 -19.14 15.29
CA GLY A 468 -8.37 -19.84 15.15
C GLY A 468 -8.38 -21.30 15.65
N SER A 469 -7.21 -21.95 15.71
CA SER A 469 -7.07 -23.32 16.24
C SER A 469 -7.03 -23.40 17.77
N LEU A 470 -6.93 -22.27 18.47
CA LEU A 470 -6.80 -22.21 19.91
C LEU A 470 -8.08 -21.67 20.58
N SER A 471 -8.38 -22.17 21.78
CA SER A 471 -9.42 -21.57 22.63
C SER A 471 -9.02 -20.17 23.11
N GLY A 472 -9.99 -19.34 23.51
CA GLY A 472 -9.72 -18.00 24.05
C GLY A 472 -8.71 -18.01 25.21
N GLY A 473 -8.84 -18.95 26.13
CA GLY A 473 -7.90 -19.11 27.24
C GLY A 473 -6.49 -19.52 26.80
N GLN A 474 -6.38 -20.40 25.78
CA GLN A 474 -5.08 -20.77 25.22
C GLN A 474 -4.40 -19.59 24.52
N LYS A 475 -5.15 -18.80 23.71
CA LYS A 475 -4.61 -17.55 23.11
C LYS A 475 -4.07 -16.63 24.17
N GLN A 476 -4.79 -16.44 25.26
CA GLN A 476 -4.41 -15.57 26.35
C GLN A 476 -3.14 -16.05 27.04
N ARG A 477 -3.01 -17.38 27.32
CA ARG A 477 -1.79 -17.97 27.89
C ARG A 477 -0.57 -17.85 26.97
N VAL A 478 -0.74 -17.97 25.64
CA VAL A 478 0.34 -17.70 24.68
C VAL A 478 0.78 -16.23 24.75
N ALA A 479 -0.16 -15.28 24.85
CA ALA A 479 0.19 -13.85 25.00
C ALA A 479 0.91 -13.56 26.32
N ILE A 480 0.51 -14.22 27.40
CA ILE A 480 1.18 -14.10 28.70
C ILE A 480 2.60 -14.69 28.61
N ALA A 481 2.79 -15.89 28.02
CA ALA A 481 4.11 -16.47 27.80
C ALA A 481 5.00 -15.56 26.96
N ARG A 482 4.44 -14.95 25.88
CA ARG A 482 5.11 -13.92 25.07
C ARG A 482 5.59 -12.74 25.92
N ALA A 483 4.72 -12.21 26.79
CA ALA A 483 5.07 -11.07 27.64
C ALA A 483 6.17 -11.41 28.66
N LEU A 484 6.14 -12.64 29.23
CA LEU A 484 7.04 -13.09 30.27
C LEU A 484 8.43 -13.46 29.72
N ILE A 485 8.52 -14.08 28.53
CA ILE A 485 9.81 -14.53 27.99
C ILE A 485 10.77 -13.36 27.71
N HIS A 486 10.21 -12.18 27.40
CA HIS A 486 11.00 -10.98 27.15
C HIS A 486 11.58 -10.34 28.43
N ASP A 487 11.24 -10.82 29.60
CA ASP A 487 11.80 -10.48 30.94
C ASP A 487 11.95 -8.97 31.19
N ARG A 488 10.89 -8.19 30.85
CA ARG A 488 10.88 -6.74 31.04
C ARG A 488 10.46 -6.38 32.44
N SER A 489 11.01 -5.28 32.97
CA SER A 489 10.81 -4.86 34.37
C SER A 489 9.39 -4.38 34.68
N ILE A 490 8.60 -4.03 33.67
CA ILE A 490 7.23 -3.53 33.81
C ILE A 490 6.29 -4.38 32.96
N LEU A 491 5.20 -4.86 33.55
CA LEU A 491 4.14 -5.57 32.86
C LEU A 491 2.82 -4.84 33.01
N LEU A 492 2.28 -4.42 31.89
CA LEU A 492 0.95 -3.82 31.77
C LEU A 492 -0.02 -4.89 31.29
N VAL A 493 -1.13 -5.08 32.01
CA VAL A 493 -2.11 -6.12 31.69
C VAL A 493 -3.48 -5.49 31.60
N ASP A 494 -4.09 -5.54 30.40
CA ASP A 494 -5.45 -5.04 30.15
C ASP A 494 -6.42 -6.22 30.10
N GLU A 495 -7.02 -6.55 31.24
CA GLU A 495 -7.95 -7.69 31.40
C GLU A 495 -7.37 -9.06 30.96
N GLY A 496 -6.05 -9.24 31.09
CA GLY A 496 -5.30 -10.36 30.52
C GLY A 496 -5.62 -11.74 31.12
N THR A 497 -6.48 -11.85 32.14
CA THR A 497 -6.93 -13.13 32.74
C THR A 497 -8.41 -13.40 32.58
N SER A 498 -9.15 -12.51 31.88
CA SER A 498 -10.63 -12.57 31.79
C SER A 498 -11.18 -13.79 31.04
N ALA A 499 -10.42 -14.35 30.09
CA ALA A 499 -10.82 -15.56 29.34
C ALA A 499 -10.24 -16.86 29.94
N LEU A 500 -9.51 -16.80 31.05
CA LEU A 500 -8.97 -17.96 31.74
C LEU A 500 -10.02 -18.54 32.72
N ASP A 501 -10.00 -19.85 32.85
CA ASP A 501 -10.67 -20.48 33.99
C ASP A 501 -9.99 -20.13 35.31
N GLN A 502 -10.72 -20.27 36.43
CA GLN A 502 -10.28 -19.85 37.76
C GLN A 502 -8.92 -20.43 38.14
N LYS A 503 -8.69 -21.73 37.84
CA LYS A 503 -7.46 -22.46 38.20
C LYS A 503 -6.24 -21.88 37.46
N ASN A 504 -6.37 -21.64 36.15
CA ASN A 504 -5.30 -21.10 35.34
C ASN A 504 -5.06 -19.60 35.63
N ALA A 505 -6.14 -18.83 35.87
CA ALA A 505 -6.04 -17.46 36.34
C ALA A 505 -5.25 -17.35 37.66
N ASP A 506 -5.54 -18.24 38.63
CA ASP A 506 -4.84 -18.27 39.93
C ASP A 506 -3.34 -18.60 39.77
N ILE A 507 -2.97 -19.52 38.86
CA ILE A 507 -1.55 -19.84 38.59
C ILE A 507 -0.83 -18.63 38.03
N VAL A 508 -1.39 -18.00 37.00
CA VAL A 508 -0.80 -16.82 36.35
C VAL A 508 -0.68 -15.67 37.32
N GLU A 509 -1.76 -15.32 38.03
CA GLU A 509 -1.74 -14.22 38.98
C GLU A 509 -0.75 -14.45 40.12
N LYS A 510 -0.67 -15.64 40.69
CA LYS A 510 0.35 -16.01 41.70
C LYS A 510 1.76 -15.84 41.17
N SER A 511 2.04 -16.28 39.95
CA SER A 511 3.35 -16.13 39.32
C SER A 511 3.72 -14.64 39.12
N LEU A 512 2.79 -13.83 38.64
CA LEU A 512 3.02 -12.39 38.43
C LEU A 512 3.21 -11.63 39.75
N LEU A 513 2.42 -11.94 40.77
CA LEU A 513 2.50 -11.30 42.09
C LEU A 513 3.76 -11.71 42.86
N ALA A 514 4.23 -12.94 42.71
CA ALA A 514 5.40 -13.47 43.43
C ALA A 514 6.74 -12.94 42.89
N ASN A 515 6.81 -12.38 41.69
CA ASN A 515 8.06 -11.88 41.12
C ASN A 515 8.42 -10.49 41.68
N PRO A 516 9.40 -10.34 42.58
CA PRO A 516 9.73 -9.07 43.26
C PRO A 516 10.31 -8.01 42.32
N GLU A 517 10.96 -8.41 41.22
CA GLU A 517 11.55 -7.48 40.25
C GLU A 517 10.53 -6.90 39.25
N LEU A 518 9.37 -7.52 39.15
CA LEU A 518 8.34 -7.14 38.18
C LEU A 518 7.42 -6.07 38.76
N THR A 519 7.39 -4.90 38.15
CA THR A 519 6.35 -3.89 38.37
C THR A 519 5.11 -4.28 37.58
N LEU A 520 4.01 -4.63 38.27
CA LEU A 520 2.77 -5.06 37.64
C LEU A 520 1.72 -3.95 37.71
N ILE A 521 1.12 -3.59 36.57
CA ILE A 521 -0.06 -2.71 36.50
C ILE A 521 -1.17 -3.49 35.79
N LEU A 522 -2.13 -4.00 36.57
CA LEU A 522 -3.22 -4.86 36.13
C LEU A 522 -4.55 -4.12 36.08
N VAL A 523 -5.22 -4.10 34.96
CA VAL A 523 -6.61 -3.69 34.84
C VAL A 523 -7.51 -4.88 35.15
N SER A 524 -8.40 -4.72 36.14
CA SER A 524 -9.37 -5.74 36.51
C SER A 524 -10.73 -5.11 36.82
N HIS A 525 -11.81 -5.80 36.39
CA HIS A 525 -13.19 -5.39 36.70
C HIS A 525 -13.68 -5.93 38.03
N HIS A 526 -13.16 -7.06 38.48
CA HIS A 526 -13.57 -7.73 39.69
C HIS A 526 -12.36 -8.20 40.51
N LEU A 527 -12.08 -7.49 41.60
CA LEU A 527 -11.11 -7.91 42.60
C LEU A 527 -11.86 -8.27 43.88
N THR A 528 -11.72 -9.54 44.34
CA THR A 528 -12.23 -9.94 45.66
C THR A 528 -11.45 -9.21 46.75
N PRO A 529 -12.03 -9.00 47.95
CA PRO A 529 -11.34 -8.37 49.07
C PRO A 529 -10.00 -9.03 49.39
N GLU A 530 -9.93 -10.37 49.38
CA GLU A 530 -8.73 -11.18 49.65
C GLU A 530 -7.63 -10.95 48.60
N ARG A 531 -8.02 -10.71 47.34
CA ARG A 531 -7.08 -10.39 46.27
C ARG A 531 -6.56 -8.95 46.36
N LYS A 532 -7.36 -8.01 46.82
CA LYS A 532 -6.92 -6.60 47.00
C LYS A 532 -5.74 -6.47 47.94
N GLU A 533 -5.66 -7.31 48.97
CA GLU A 533 -4.57 -7.34 49.97
C GLU A 533 -3.21 -7.77 49.38
N GLN A 534 -3.22 -8.44 48.22
CA GLN A 534 -1.99 -8.88 47.54
C GLN A 534 -1.35 -7.80 46.67
N PHE A 535 -2.07 -6.69 46.42
CA PHE A 535 -1.55 -5.56 45.68
C PHE A 535 -0.93 -4.52 46.59
N THR A 536 0.14 -3.88 46.15
CA THR A 536 0.75 -2.75 46.84
C THR A 536 -0.24 -1.60 46.97
N GLN A 537 -1.02 -1.36 45.90
CA GLN A 537 -2.09 -0.35 45.90
C GLN A 537 -3.13 -0.66 44.83
N VAL A 538 -4.39 -0.37 45.13
CA VAL A 538 -5.50 -0.45 44.19
C VAL A 538 -5.99 0.98 43.92
N TYR A 539 -5.98 1.37 42.64
CA TYR A 539 -6.51 2.66 42.20
C TYR A 539 -7.89 2.48 41.56
N ASP A 540 -8.87 3.20 42.06
CA ASP A 540 -10.23 3.17 41.55
C ASP A 540 -10.48 4.40 40.66
N LEU A 541 -10.49 4.21 39.33
CA LEU A 541 -10.69 5.25 38.35
C LEU A 541 -12.17 5.56 38.18
N GLN A 542 -12.54 6.83 38.25
CA GLN A 542 -13.90 7.28 38.05
C GLN A 542 -14.08 7.89 36.64
N PRO A 543 -15.25 7.72 36.02
CA PRO A 543 -15.55 8.34 34.73
C PRO A 543 -15.53 9.88 34.87
N VAL A 544 -14.96 10.56 33.87
CA VAL A 544 -15.04 12.01 33.79
C VAL A 544 -16.49 12.40 33.49
N THR A 545 -17.12 13.09 34.44
CA THR A 545 -18.46 13.64 34.24
C THR A 545 -18.35 14.80 33.23
N PRO A 546 -19.01 14.75 32.06
CA PRO A 546 -19.01 15.91 31.17
C PRO A 546 -19.61 17.11 31.89
N ALA A 547 -18.91 18.25 31.83
CA ALA A 547 -19.45 19.49 32.35
C ALA A 547 -20.85 19.72 31.74
N PRO A 548 -21.85 20.15 32.56
CA PRO A 548 -23.18 20.40 32.04
C PRO A 548 -23.07 21.40 30.89
N ALA A 549 -23.68 21.08 29.74
CA ALA A 549 -23.75 21.99 28.62
C ALA A 549 -24.40 23.28 29.11
N ILE A 550 -23.64 24.37 29.15
CA ILE A 550 -24.18 25.70 29.41
C ILE A 550 -25.12 25.99 28.24
N SER A 551 -26.42 25.87 28.50
CA SER A 551 -27.45 26.33 27.58
C SER A 551 -27.28 27.83 27.44
N MET A 552 -26.67 28.29 26.36
CA MET A 552 -26.80 29.68 25.95
C MET A 552 -28.26 29.88 25.55
N SER A 553 -28.99 30.51 26.46
CA SER A 553 -30.32 31.09 26.23
C SER A 553 -30.21 32.35 25.36
#